data_00b835900259fde9807115a53a9a4c4d
#
_entry.id   00b835900259fde9807115a53a9a4c4d
#
_cell.length_a   1.000
_cell.length_b   1.000
_cell.length_c   1.000
_cell.angle_alpha   90.00
_cell.angle_beta   90.00
_cell.angle_gamma   90.00
#
_symmetry.space_group_name_H-M   'P 1'
#
loop_
_entity.id
_entity.type
_entity.pdbx_description
1 polymer ?
#
loop_
_entity_poly.entity_id
_entity_poly.type
_entity_poly.pdbx_seq_one_letter_code
_entity_poly.pdbx_strand_id
1 'polypeptide(L)'
;EDIWQFAWTAGLERIEPSSLALVVNPKSERTQNQLHVHMLRLNSNSREMFASYSHAYVRSLDLVWVVAQKIAVANGLVDYGVLVAKDGSSQYIVVVTKHSPEAAFTIWNCHN
;
A
#
# COMPACT_ATOMS: atom_id res chain seq x y z
N GLU A 1 -16.26 -9.00 3.45
CA GLU A 1 -14.92 -9.52 3.59
C GLU A 1 -13.90 -8.46 3.32
N ASP A 2 -12.84 -8.47 4.11
CA ASP A 2 -11.80 -7.44 4.02
C ASP A 2 -10.87 -7.73 2.85
N ILE A 3 -10.87 -6.83 1.87
CA ILE A 3 -10.04 -6.99 0.67
C ILE A 3 -8.54 -6.97 1.02
N TRP A 4 -8.13 -6.20 2.03
CA TRP A 4 -6.73 -6.13 2.42
C TRP A 4 -6.26 -7.45 3.03
N GLN A 5 -7.07 -8.05 3.88
CA GLN A 5 -6.72 -9.34 4.48
C GLN A 5 -6.63 -10.43 3.42
N PHE A 6 -7.60 -10.43 2.50
CA PHE A 6 -7.59 -11.40 1.42
C PHE A 6 -6.33 -11.25 0.56
N ALA A 7 -6.01 -10.02 0.19
CA ALA A 7 -4.84 -9.76 -0.65
C ALA A 7 -3.54 -10.10 0.07
N TRP A 8 -3.46 -9.82 1.37
CA TRP A 8 -2.28 -10.14 2.15
C TRP A 8 -2.03 -11.64 2.18
N THR A 9 -3.07 -12.39 2.49
CA THR A 9 -2.98 -13.85 2.53
C THR A 9 -2.54 -14.41 1.18
N ALA A 10 -3.13 -13.91 0.09
CA ALA A 10 -2.76 -14.35 -1.25
C ALA A 10 -1.31 -13.98 -1.60
N GLY A 11 -0.88 -12.77 -1.21
CA GLY A 11 0.46 -12.32 -1.51
C GLY A 11 1.55 -13.12 -0.81
N LEU A 12 1.26 -13.57 0.41
CA LEU A 12 2.22 -14.37 1.17
C LEU A 12 2.53 -15.71 0.52
N GLU A 13 1.70 -16.17 -0.40
CA GLU A 13 1.98 -17.40 -1.12
C GLU A 13 3.16 -17.26 -2.08
N ARG A 14 3.53 -16.03 -2.43
CA ARG A 14 4.57 -15.78 -3.42
C ARG A 14 5.68 -14.85 -2.94
N ILE A 15 5.41 -14.02 -1.94
CA ILE A 15 6.34 -12.99 -1.50
C ILE A 15 6.46 -13.06 0.01
N GLU A 16 7.69 -13.03 0.49
CA GLU A 16 7.94 -13.07 1.93
C GLU A 16 7.36 -11.82 2.61
N PRO A 17 6.94 -11.92 3.88
CA PRO A 17 6.27 -10.80 4.56
C PRO A 17 7.07 -9.51 4.58
N SER A 18 8.39 -9.60 4.71
CA SER A 18 9.22 -8.41 4.79
C SER A 18 9.30 -7.65 3.49
N SER A 19 8.97 -8.29 2.36
CA SER A 19 9.05 -7.67 1.04
C SER A 19 7.70 -7.40 0.42
N LEU A 20 6.62 -7.95 0.98
CA LEU A 20 5.28 -7.82 0.38
C LEU A 20 4.74 -6.42 0.61
N ALA A 21 4.22 -5.82 -0.45
CA ALA A 21 3.47 -4.57 -0.38
C ALA A 21 2.13 -4.77 -1.07
N LEU A 22 1.08 -4.25 -0.45
CA LEU A 22 -0.23 -4.17 -1.09
C LEU A 22 -0.43 -2.72 -1.50
N VAL A 23 -0.84 -2.49 -2.73
CA VAL A 23 -0.93 -1.15 -3.28
C VAL A 23 -2.27 -0.95 -3.98
N VAL A 24 -2.91 0.19 -3.70
CA VAL A 24 -4.01 0.71 -4.50
C VAL A 24 -3.54 2.04 -5.07
N ASN A 25 -3.52 2.16 -6.38
CA ASN A 25 -3.09 3.39 -7.03
C ASN A 25 -4.22 4.41 -7.03
N PRO A 26 -3.89 5.72 -7.09
CA PRO A 26 -4.92 6.75 -7.25
C PRO A 26 -5.76 6.48 -8.49
N LYS A 27 -7.02 6.85 -8.43
CA LYS A 27 -7.94 6.60 -9.54
C LYS A 27 -7.42 7.22 -10.84
N SER A 28 -6.83 8.39 -10.76
CA SER A 28 -6.30 9.11 -11.93
C SER A 28 -5.10 8.42 -12.55
N GLU A 29 -4.47 7.48 -11.83
CA GLU A 29 -3.27 6.80 -12.32
C GLU A 29 -3.49 5.30 -12.50
N ARG A 30 -4.74 4.88 -12.63
CA ARG A 30 -5.08 3.49 -12.91
C ARG A 30 -5.26 3.31 -14.41
N THR A 31 -4.87 2.13 -14.88
CA THR A 31 -5.14 1.76 -16.27
C THR A 31 -6.61 1.41 -16.48
N GLN A 32 -7.31 1.08 -15.39
CA GLN A 32 -8.73 0.78 -15.40
C GLN A 32 -9.39 1.52 -14.25
N ASN A 33 -10.68 1.83 -14.38
CA ASN A 33 -11.40 2.57 -13.35
C ASN A 33 -11.69 1.76 -12.10
N GLN A 34 -11.64 0.43 -12.21
CA GLN A 34 -11.95 -0.41 -11.07
C GLN A 34 -10.84 -0.38 -10.04
N LEU A 35 -11.23 -0.50 -8.78
CA LEU A 35 -10.28 -0.58 -7.68
C LEU A 35 -9.59 -1.96 -7.71
N HIS A 36 -8.28 -1.94 -7.70
CA HIS A 36 -7.47 -3.15 -7.65
C HIS A 36 -6.46 -3.03 -6.55
N VAL A 37 -6.30 -4.10 -5.77
CA VAL A 37 -5.22 -4.21 -4.81
C VAL A 37 -4.13 -5.04 -5.47
N HIS A 38 -2.97 -4.41 -5.68
CA HIS A 38 -1.82 -5.06 -6.28
C HIS A 38 -0.93 -5.67 -5.20
N MET A 39 -0.46 -6.89 -5.43
CA MET A 39 0.46 -7.57 -4.52
C MET A 39 1.84 -7.49 -5.16
N LEU A 40 2.73 -6.71 -4.57
CA LEU A 40 3.98 -6.34 -5.20
C LEU A 40 5.15 -6.50 -4.22
N ARG A 41 6.36 -6.46 -4.75
CA ARG A 41 7.57 -6.56 -3.96
C ARG A 41 8.17 -5.18 -3.76
N LEU A 42 8.50 -4.83 -2.53
CA LEU A 42 9.12 -3.54 -2.22
C LEU A 42 10.51 -3.43 -2.83
N ASN A 43 10.88 -2.21 -3.23
CA ASN A 43 12.26 -1.88 -3.57
C ASN A 43 13.14 -1.99 -2.33
N SER A 44 14.44 -2.14 -2.55
CA SER A 44 15.38 -2.33 -1.44
C SER A 44 15.47 -1.13 -0.50
N ASN A 45 15.15 0.09 -0.99
CA ASN A 45 15.25 1.30 -0.18
C ASN A 45 13.90 1.90 0.19
N SER A 46 12.80 1.22 -0.12
CA SER A 46 11.47 1.79 0.08
C SER A 46 11.13 2.05 1.54
N ARG A 47 11.55 1.14 2.43
CA ARG A 47 11.23 1.30 3.84
C ARG A 47 11.84 2.56 4.44
N GLU A 48 13.02 2.94 3.95
CA GLU A 48 13.66 4.17 4.40
C GLU A 48 12.91 5.42 3.96
N MET A 49 12.18 5.30 2.85
CA MET A 49 11.44 6.43 2.29
C MET A 49 10.07 6.62 2.92
N PHE A 50 9.52 5.60 3.58
CA PHE A 50 8.16 5.68 4.10
C PHE A 50 7.98 6.87 5.04
N ALA A 51 8.98 7.19 5.85
CA ALA A 51 8.88 8.25 6.84
C ALA A 51 8.71 9.63 6.22
N SER A 52 9.12 9.82 4.97
CA SER A 52 8.99 11.11 4.29
C SER A 52 7.60 11.29 3.67
N TYR A 53 6.73 10.29 3.77
CA TYR A 53 5.36 10.36 3.28
C TYR A 53 4.40 10.32 4.47
N SER A 54 3.17 10.78 4.25
CA SER A 54 2.14 10.67 5.28
C SER A 54 1.84 9.20 5.53
N HIS A 55 1.90 8.79 6.79
CA HIS A 55 1.75 7.38 7.13
C HIS A 55 1.19 7.23 8.53
N ALA A 56 0.74 6.01 8.83
CA ALA A 56 0.32 5.61 10.16
C ALA A 56 0.51 4.11 10.30
N TYR A 57 0.34 3.60 11.51
CA TYR A 57 0.51 2.17 11.78
C TYR A 57 -0.82 1.59 12.24
N VAL A 58 -1.10 0.38 11.81
CA VAL A 58 -2.30 -0.34 12.23
C VAL A 58 -1.90 -1.75 12.65
N ARG A 59 -2.65 -2.32 13.58
CA ARG A 59 -2.41 -3.69 14.01
C ARG A 59 -3.25 -4.69 13.24
N SER A 60 -4.29 -4.22 12.56
CA SER A 60 -5.20 -5.08 11.82
C SER A 60 -5.46 -4.48 10.46
N LEU A 61 -5.49 -5.34 9.45
CA LEU A 61 -5.67 -4.89 8.07
C LEU A 61 -7.07 -4.34 7.80
N ASP A 62 -8.05 -4.67 8.65
CA ASP A 62 -9.41 -4.13 8.48
C ASP A 62 -9.48 -2.64 8.83
N LEU A 63 -8.42 -2.06 9.37
CA LEU A 63 -8.37 -0.63 9.68
C LEU A 63 -7.74 0.21 8.57
N VAL A 64 -7.25 -0.43 7.50
CA VAL A 64 -6.48 0.29 6.48
C VAL A 64 -7.28 1.41 5.84
N TRP A 65 -8.49 1.13 5.38
CA TRP A 65 -9.29 2.17 4.70
C TRP A 65 -9.62 3.34 5.61
N VAL A 66 -9.99 3.07 6.84
CA VAL A 66 -10.33 4.13 7.80
C VAL A 66 -9.13 5.03 8.05
N VAL A 67 -7.97 4.43 8.27
CA VAL A 67 -6.74 5.17 8.56
C VAL A 67 -6.28 5.93 7.32
N ALA A 68 -6.31 5.28 6.15
CA ALA A 68 -5.89 5.94 4.91
C ALA A 68 -6.77 7.15 4.61
N GLN A 69 -8.09 7.03 4.83
CA GLN A 69 -8.99 8.14 4.60
C GLN A 69 -8.70 9.32 5.54
N LYS A 70 -8.41 9.03 6.80
CA LYS A 70 -8.07 10.08 7.76
C LYS A 70 -6.81 10.82 7.34
N ILE A 71 -5.79 10.08 6.90
CA ILE A 71 -4.55 10.69 6.42
C ILE A 71 -4.83 11.55 5.19
N ALA A 72 -5.61 11.03 4.24
CA ALA A 72 -5.90 11.74 3.01
C ALA A 72 -6.64 13.04 3.29
N VAL A 73 -7.65 13.00 4.16
CA VAL A 73 -8.41 14.20 4.52
C VAL A 73 -7.50 15.23 5.18
N ALA A 74 -6.63 14.81 6.08
CA ALA A 74 -5.71 15.72 6.77
C ALA A 74 -4.72 16.37 5.80
N ASN A 75 -4.46 15.75 4.65
CA ASN A 75 -3.55 16.28 3.65
C ASN A 75 -4.28 16.88 2.44
N GLY A 76 -5.59 17.02 2.52
CA GLY A 76 -6.37 17.63 1.44
C GLY A 76 -6.44 16.78 0.17
N LEU A 77 -6.29 15.48 0.27
CA LEU A 77 -6.29 14.59 -0.88
C LEU A 77 -7.67 13.97 -1.07
N VAL A 78 -8.19 14.04 -2.29
CA VAL A 78 -9.44 13.39 -2.68
C VAL A 78 -9.13 12.10 -3.42
N ASP A 79 -8.14 12.15 -4.33
CA ASP A 79 -7.68 11.00 -5.08
C ASP A 79 -6.27 10.66 -4.57
N TYR A 80 -6.09 9.44 -4.09
CA TYR A 80 -4.83 9.10 -3.44
C TYR A 80 -4.55 7.61 -3.59
N GLY A 81 -3.28 7.27 -3.43
CA GLY A 81 -2.84 5.88 -3.40
C GLY A 81 -2.61 5.44 -1.97
N VAL A 82 -2.66 4.13 -1.77
CA VAL A 82 -2.44 3.52 -0.47
C VAL A 82 -1.46 2.37 -0.63
N LEU A 83 -0.45 2.33 0.24
CA LEU A 83 0.47 1.21 0.31
C LEU A 83 0.42 0.64 1.73
N VAL A 84 0.39 -0.68 1.83
CA VAL A 84 0.42 -1.38 3.11
C VAL A 84 1.58 -2.36 3.08
N ALA A 85 2.37 -2.35 4.14
CA ALA A 85 3.48 -3.29 4.29
C ALA A 85 3.62 -3.66 5.76
N LYS A 86 4.23 -4.80 6.01
CA LYS A 86 4.46 -5.26 7.38
C LYS A 86 5.51 -4.38 8.04
N ASP A 87 5.29 -4.02 9.28
CA ASP A 87 6.26 -3.26 10.06
C ASP A 87 6.51 -4.02 11.36
N GLY A 88 7.62 -4.74 11.38
CA GLY A 88 7.90 -5.64 12.50
C GLY A 88 6.98 -6.84 12.48
N SER A 89 6.76 -7.44 13.64
CA SER A 89 6.01 -8.68 13.76
C SER A 89 4.54 -8.48 14.11
N SER A 90 4.14 -7.27 14.53
CA SER A 90 2.81 -7.08 15.12
C SER A 90 1.99 -5.98 14.49
N GLN A 91 2.52 -5.25 13.49
CA GLN A 91 1.76 -4.16 12.91
C GLN A 91 2.09 -3.98 11.44
N TYR A 92 1.32 -3.12 10.78
CA TYR A 92 1.50 -2.75 9.39
C TYR A 92 1.63 -1.26 9.29
N ILE A 93 2.41 -0.78 8.32
CA ILE A 93 2.47 0.63 7.99
C ILE A 93 1.51 0.89 6.82
N VAL A 94 0.75 1.98 6.93
CA VAL A 94 -0.15 2.46 5.88
C VAL A 94 0.43 3.78 5.39
N VAL A 95 0.80 3.83 4.12
CA VAL A 95 1.39 5.02 3.50
C VAL A 95 0.38 5.56 2.49
N VAL A 96 0.10 6.86 2.55
CA VAL A 96 -0.84 7.50 1.64
C VAL A 96 -0.08 8.46 0.74
N THR A 97 -0.32 8.37 -0.57
CA THR A 97 0.43 9.13 -1.55
C THR A 97 -0.49 9.84 -2.52
N LYS A 98 0.00 10.96 -3.05
CA LYS A 98 -0.72 11.68 -4.09
C LYS A 98 -0.63 10.96 -5.44
N HIS A 99 0.52 10.31 -5.69
CA HIS A 99 0.79 9.61 -6.94
C HIS A 99 0.91 8.12 -6.70
N SER A 100 1.20 7.35 -7.73
CA SER A 100 1.23 5.90 -7.65
C SER A 100 2.28 5.39 -6.66
N PRO A 101 1.87 4.72 -5.56
CA PRO A 101 2.87 4.10 -4.67
C PRO A 101 3.53 2.89 -5.33
N GLU A 102 2.89 2.28 -6.31
CA GLU A 102 3.50 1.18 -7.05
C GLU A 102 4.78 1.66 -7.73
N ALA A 103 4.70 2.81 -8.42
CA ALA A 103 5.86 3.36 -9.11
C ALA A 103 6.95 3.79 -8.14
N ALA A 104 6.55 4.32 -6.98
CA ALA A 104 7.52 4.91 -6.04
C ALA A 104 8.25 3.86 -5.21
N PHE A 105 7.58 2.78 -4.82
CA PHE A 105 8.07 1.91 -3.75
C PHE A 105 8.28 0.46 -4.13
N THR A 106 7.84 0.04 -5.33
CA THR A 106 7.90 -1.39 -5.64
C THR A 106 8.79 -1.65 -6.84
N ILE A 107 9.25 -2.90 -6.93
CA ILE A 107 9.97 -3.36 -8.10
C ILE A 107 8.95 -3.51 -9.21
N TRP A 108 9.11 -2.69 -10.25
CA TRP A 108 8.20 -2.73 -11.37
C TRP A 108 8.79 -3.61 -12.46
N ASN A 109 7.99 -4.55 -12.94
CA ASN A 109 8.44 -5.46 -13.96
C ASN A 109 7.46 -5.42 -15.12
N CYS A 110 7.88 -4.78 -16.19
CA CYS A 110 7.02 -4.58 -17.35
C CYS A 110 6.81 -5.83 -18.18
N HIS A 111 7.46 -6.91 -17.84
CA HIS A 111 7.30 -8.18 -18.56
C HIS A 111 6.18 -9.04 -17.99
N ASN A 112 5.60 -8.62 -16.92
CA ASN A 112 4.55 -9.39 -16.28
C ASN A 112 3.19 -8.88 -16.64
#